data_656722f7fa373f473e6a0e48494298c1
#
_entry.id   656722f7fa373f473e6a0e48494298c1
#
_cell.length_a   1.000
_cell.length_b   1.000
_cell.length_c   1.000
_cell.angle_alpha   90.00
_cell.angle_beta   90.00
_cell.angle_gamma   90.00
#
_symmetry.space_group_name_H-M   'P 1'
#
loop_
_entity.id
_entity.type
_entity.pdbx_description
1 polymer ?
#
loop_
_entity_poly.entity_id
_entity_poly.type
_entity_poly.pdbx_seq_one_letter_code
_entity_poly.pdbx_strand_id
1 'polypeptide(L)'
;DEIIDAVIYKKREVIDRYNELKMQFRNYNLYFRAYDDGVAYRWETNFKSKEPVAVQSEKAEFCFAGEDHDVTVGYVRANEKDVYSQSFENEYRTINLKGMSDFWPAFAPILVGMPNGIKVAITDADLIDYPGMFLKKTGDTRLTGDFAPFVKKEVQGGHNNLQALVEERADYLAETTGKRFYPWRAVIIAEEDKDLLNSDMVYKLATPCQVDDVSWIKPGKLAWDYWCAWNIYGVDFRAGVNTETYKY
;
A
#
# COMPACT_ATOMS: atom_id res chain seq x y z
N ASP A 1 -10.14 -23.24 -5.41
CA ASP A 1 -10.77 -22.09 -6.05
C ASP A 1 -11.86 -21.57 -5.12
N GLU A 2 -11.85 -20.29 -4.87
CA GLU A 2 -12.90 -19.59 -4.13
C GLU A 2 -13.54 -18.54 -5.04
N ILE A 3 -14.82 -18.27 -4.83
CA ILE A 3 -15.52 -17.18 -5.52
C ILE A 3 -15.71 -16.07 -4.50
N ILE A 4 -15.17 -14.89 -4.79
CA ILE A 4 -15.34 -13.70 -3.99
C ILE A 4 -16.46 -12.87 -4.62
N ASP A 5 -17.54 -12.66 -3.87
CA ASP A 5 -18.59 -11.71 -4.23
C ASP A 5 -18.05 -10.29 -4.09
N ALA A 6 -17.90 -9.62 -5.22
CA ALA A 6 -17.30 -8.31 -5.24
C ALA A 6 -18.30 -7.21 -4.86
N VAL A 7 -17.97 -6.42 -3.86
CA VAL A 7 -18.73 -5.22 -3.48
C VAL A 7 -18.31 -4.06 -4.37
N ILE A 8 -19.12 -3.76 -5.39
CA ILE A 8 -18.88 -2.68 -6.36
C ILE A 8 -17.44 -2.70 -6.89
N TYR A 9 -17.21 -3.59 -7.82
CA TYR A 9 -15.94 -3.77 -8.48
C TYR A 9 -16.12 -3.86 -10.00
N LYS A 10 -15.04 -3.87 -10.76
CA LYS A 10 -15.08 -4.06 -12.25
C LYS A 10 -15.68 -5.42 -12.69
N LYS A 11 -15.71 -6.40 -11.78
CA LYS A 11 -16.32 -7.73 -11.98
C LYS A 11 -17.29 -8.00 -10.84
N ARG A 12 -18.37 -8.73 -11.10
CA ARG A 12 -19.32 -9.15 -10.08
C ARG A 12 -18.74 -10.25 -9.19
N GLU A 13 -18.08 -11.21 -9.82
CA GLU A 13 -17.46 -12.34 -9.17
C GLU A 13 -15.97 -12.35 -9.51
N VAL A 14 -15.15 -12.57 -8.52
CA VAL A 14 -13.69 -12.72 -8.68
C VAL A 14 -13.32 -14.13 -8.29
N ILE A 15 -12.77 -14.88 -9.25
CA ILE A 15 -12.29 -16.23 -9.00
C ILE A 15 -10.90 -16.13 -8.37
N ASP A 16 -10.79 -16.55 -7.11
CA ASP A 16 -9.52 -16.65 -6.40
C ASP A 16 -8.95 -18.06 -6.57
N ARG A 17 -7.98 -18.17 -7.46
CA ARG A 17 -7.28 -19.42 -7.78
C ARG A 17 -5.79 -19.20 -7.64
N TYR A 18 -5.15 -19.97 -6.78
CA TYR A 18 -3.72 -19.91 -6.53
C TYR A 18 -3.16 -21.25 -6.07
N ASN A 19 -1.84 -21.38 -6.13
CA ASN A 19 -1.10 -22.37 -5.40
C ASN A 19 -0.45 -21.71 -4.19
N GLU A 20 -0.55 -22.33 -3.02
CA GLU A 20 0.01 -21.78 -1.78
C GLU A 20 1.09 -22.69 -1.21
N LEU A 21 2.22 -22.10 -0.84
CA LEU A 21 3.24 -22.70 -0.02
C LEU A 21 3.24 -22.03 1.35
N LYS A 22 2.94 -22.81 2.39
CA LYS A 22 3.09 -22.38 3.78
C LYS A 22 4.34 -22.99 4.37
N MET A 23 5.30 -22.15 4.78
CA MET A 23 6.48 -22.56 5.53
C MET A 23 6.26 -22.28 7.02
N GLN A 24 6.26 -23.32 7.84
CA GLN A 24 6.02 -23.22 9.28
C GLN A 24 7.32 -23.20 10.06
N PHE A 25 7.43 -22.22 10.96
CA PHE A 25 8.51 -22.08 11.92
C PHE A 25 7.94 -22.02 13.35
N ARG A 26 8.79 -22.00 14.35
CA ARG A 26 8.35 -22.07 15.75
C ARG A 26 7.39 -20.95 16.18
N ASN A 27 7.68 -19.71 15.75
CA ASN A 27 6.96 -18.51 16.22
C ASN A 27 6.37 -17.69 15.06
N TYR A 28 6.53 -18.13 13.82
CA TYR A 28 6.04 -17.45 12.64
C TYR A 28 5.83 -18.43 11.49
N ASN A 29 5.05 -18.00 10.52
CA ASN A 29 4.87 -18.67 9.25
C ASN A 29 5.15 -17.70 8.12
N LEU A 30 5.55 -18.25 6.98
CA LEU A 30 5.69 -17.51 5.75
C LEU A 30 4.82 -18.16 4.69
N TYR A 31 3.98 -17.36 4.05
CA TYR A 31 3.08 -17.80 2.99
C TYR A 31 3.55 -17.23 1.66
N PHE A 32 3.58 -18.07 0.64
CA PHE A 32 3.72 -17.70 -0.75
C PHE A 32 2.49 -18.14 -1.51
N ARG A 33 1.94 -17.25 -2.34
CA ARG A 33 0.89 -17.56 -3.30
C ARG A 33 1.38 -17.31 -4.71
N ALA A 34 1.11 -18.24 -5.61
CA ALA A 34 1.35 -18.11 -7.03
C ALA A 34 0.00 -18.10 -7.76
N TYR A 35 -0.22 -17.04 -8.50
CA TYR A 35 -1.36 -16.79 -9.37
C TYR A 35 -0.94 -16.90 -10.83
N ASP A 36 -1.88 -16.97 -11.76
CA ASP A 36 -1.59 -16.94 -13.20
C ASP A 36 -0.98 -15.60 -13.64
N ASP A 37 -1.27 -14.52 -12.90
CA ASP A 37 -0.84 -13.15 -13.18
C ASP A 37 0.15 -12.59 -12.14
N GLY A 38 0.77 -13.43 -11.29
CA GLY A 38 1.78 -12.95 -10.36
C GLY A 38 2.03 -13.82 -9.14
N VAL A 39 2.80 -13.27 -8.20
CA VAL A 39 3.14 -13.93 -6.95
C VAL A 39 2.99 -12.98 -5.78
N ALA A 40 2.70 -13.51 -4.60
CA ALA A 40 2.66 -12.73 -3.38
C ALA A 40 3.23 -13.52 -2.21
N TYR A 41 3.76 -12.80 -1.22
CA TYR A 41 4.13 -13.42 0.06
C TYR A 41 3.71 -12.53 1.23
N ARG A 42 3.48 -13.16 2.38
CA ARG A 42 3.29 -12.47 3.66
C ARG A 42 3.80 -13.27 4.84
N TRP A 43 4.04 -12.58 5.92
CA TRP A 43 4.35 -13.14 7.22
C TRP A 43 3.10 -13.32 8.08
N GLU A 44 3.12 -14.32 8.93
CA GLU A 44 2.24 -14.47 10.08
C GLU A 44 3.12 -14.69 11.30
N THR A 45 2.94 -13.90 12.36
CA THR A 45 3.58 -14.17 13.64
C THR A 45 2.64 -14.93 14.58
N ASN A 46 3.21 -15.75 15.47
CA ASN A 46 2.48 -16.54 16.43
C ASN A 46 3.20 -16.54 17.79
N PHE A 47 3.57 -15.35 18.26
CA PHE A 47 4.17 -15.20 19.57
C PHE A 47 3.11 -15.37 20.66
N LYS A 48 3.49 -16.01 21.76
CA LYS A 48 2.60 -16.22 22.92
C LYS A 48 2.56 -15.02 23.87
N SER A 49 3.24 -13.93 23.54
CA SER A 49 3.22 -12.70 24.34
C SER A 49 1.82 -12.11 24.40
N LYS A 50 1.42 -11.63 25.58
CA LYS A 50 0.22 -10.78 25.77
C LYS A 50 0.57 -9.31 25.63
N GLU A 51 1.84 -8.96 25.73
CA GLU A 51 2.33 -7.60 25.58
C GLU A 51 2.45 -7.24 24.09
N PRO A 52 2.31 -5.96 23.73
CA PRO A 52 2.58 -5.48 22.38
C PRO A 52 3.98 -5.89 21.90
N VAL A 53 4.10 -6.12 20.63
CA VAL A 53 5.36 -6.50 19.95
C VAL A 53 5.74 -5.37 19.01
N ALA A 54 6.95 -4.85 19.15
CA ALA A 54 7.49 -3.87 18.22
C ALA A 54 8.16 -4.57 17.03
N VAL A 55 7.75 -4.19 15.83
CA VAL A 55 8.42 -4.60 14.59
C VAL A 55 9.52 -3.60 14.27
N GLN A 56 10.77 -4.01 14.46
CA GLN A 56 11.92 -3.12 14.30
C GLN A 56 12.16 -2.76 12.83
N SER A 57 12.09 -3.73 11.94
CA SER A 57 12.33 -3.54 10.51
C SER A 57 11.69 -4.64 9.69
N GLU A 58 11.45 -4.35 8.43
CA GLU A 58 11.09 -5.34 7.41
C GLU A 58 12.07 -5.23 6.23
N LYS A 59 12.55 -6.36 5.76
CA LYS A 59 13.40 -6.46 4.59
C LYS A 59 12.62 -7.11 3.45
N ALA A 60 12.16 -6.30 2.51
CA ALA A 60 11.51 -6.72 1.28
C ALA A 60 12.41 -6.33 0.09
N GLU A 61 12.97 -7.30 -0.62
CA GLU A 61 13.87 -7.07 -1.73
C GLU A 61 13.33 -7.69 -3.02
N PHE A 62 13.40 -6.92 -4.10
CA PHE A 62 12.97 -7.33 -5.44
C PHE A 62 14.15 -7.20 -6.39
N CYS A 63 14.66 -8.32 -6.88
CA CYS A 63 15.83 -8.39 -7.73
C CYS A 63 15.43 -8.75 -9.15
N PHE A 64 15.91 -8.00 -10.12
CA PHE A 64 15.63 -8.19 -11.53
C PHE A 64 16.87 -8.76 -12.24
N ALA A 65 16.64 -9.81 -13.04
CA ALA A 65 17.73 -10.40 -13.84
C ALA A 65 18.04 -9.52 -15.05
N GLY A 66 19.31 -9.41 -15.37
CA GLY A 66 19.77 -8.59 -16.50
C GLY A 66 19.94 -7.12 -16.13
N GLU A 67 20.09 -6.30 -17.17
CA GLU A 67 20.28 -4.85 -17.09
C GLU A 67 19.22 -4.12 -17.93
N ASP A 68 19.21 -2.80 -17.84
CA ASP A 68 18.37 -1.92 -18.65
C ASP A 68 16.85 -2.08 -18.42
N HIS A 69 16.49 -2.13 -17.14
CA HIS A 69 15.08 -2.07 -16.75
C HIS A 69 14.60 -0.63 -16.67
N ASP A 70 13.46 -0.35 -17.29
CA ASP A 70 12.77 0.91 -17.10
C ASP A 70 11.83 0.81 -15.86
N VAL A 71 11.75 1.89 -15.10
CA VAL A 71 10.80 1.99 -13.99
C VAL A 71 9.91 3.21 -14.15
N THR A 72 8.62 3.02 -13.97
CA THR A 72 7.68 4.12 -13.84
C THR A 72 7.42 4.36 -12.37
N VAL A 73 7.82 5.54 -11.90
CA VAL A 73 7.84 5.91 -10.49
C VAL A 73 7.14 7.23 -10.22
N GLY A 74 6.48 7.30 -9.08
CA GLY A 74 6.03 8.54 -8.46
C GLY A 74 6.75 8.72 -7.13
N TYR A 75 7.57 9.77 -7.01
CA TYR A 75 8.27 10.04 -5.76
C TYR A 75 7.39 10.81 -4.78
N VAL A 76 7.66 10.65 -3.49
CA VAL A 76 7.16 11.55 -2.46
C VAL A 76 7.54 12.99 -2.78
N ARG A 77 6.69 13.92 -2.38
CA ARG A 77 7.01 15.35 -2.49
C ARG A 77 8.20 15.65 -1.56
N ALA A 78 9.18 16.37 -2.08
CA ALA A 78 10.43 16.60 -1.36
C ALA A 78 10.21 17.30 0.00
N ASN A 79 10.56 16.61 1.07
CA ASN A 79 10.68 17.15 2.41
C ASN A 79 11.82 16.42 3.14
N GLU A 80 12.98 17.01 3.16
CA GLU A 80 14.19 16.39 3.72
C GLU A 80 14.12 16.16 5.25
N LYS A 81 13.23 16.88 5.96
CA LYS A 81 13.08 16.70 7.41
C LYS A 81 12.33 15.42 7.75
N ASP A 82 11.33 15.07 6.95
CA ASP A 82 10.59 13.82 7.05
C ASP A 82 10.10 13.42 5.66
N VAL A 83 10.82 12.50 5.03
CA VAL A 83 10.54 12.04 3.66
C VAL A 83 9.19 11.31 3.53
N TYR A 84 8.56 10.94 4.63
CA TYR A 84 7.26 10.26 4.65
C TYR A 84 6.08 11.19 4.97
N SER A 85 6.32 12.49 5.22
CA SER A 85 5.29 13.41 5.70
C SER A 85 4.43 14.02 4.60
N GLN A 86 4.74 13.79 3.35
CA GLN A 86 4.05 14.42 2.23
C GLN A 86 3.21 13.42 1.45
N SER A 87 2.05 13.90 0.96
CA SER A 87 1.21 13.15 0.04
C SER A 87 1.88 12.97 -1.33
N PHE A 88 1.38 12.01 -2.10
CA PHE A 88 1.74 11.89 -3.50
C PHE A 88 0.94 12.92 -4.32
N GLU A 89 1.58 14.00 -4.69
CA GLU A 89 1.04 15.02 -5.60
C GLU A 89 2.13 15.39 -6.60
N ASN A 90 2.56 14.41 -7.40
CA ASN A 90 3.66 14.57 -8.33
C ASN A 90 3.39 13.77 -9.60
N GLU A 91 4.11 14.06 -10.67
CA GLU A 91 4.00 13.34 -11.92
C GLU A 91 4.76 12.00 -11.85
N TYR A 92 4.18 10.97 -12.47
CA TYR A 92 4.90 9.74 -12.75
C TYR A 92 5.97 9.98 -13.81
N ARG A 93 7.12 9.36 -13.64
CA ARG A 93 8.23 9.40 -14.57
C ARG A 93 8.68 8.00 -14.92
N THR A 94 8.91 7.76 -16.22
CA THR A 94 9.59 6.54 -16.66
C THR A 94 11.06 6.85 -16.86
N ILE A 95 11.89 6.17 -16.10
CA ILE A 95 13.35 6.33 -16.09
C ILE A 95 14.01 4.96 -16.07
N ASN A 96 15.30 4.88 -16.42
CA ASN A 96 16.04 3.65 -16.19
C ASN A 96 16.24 3.40 -14.70
N LEU A 97 16.14 2.14 -14.25
CA LEU A 97 16.29 1.75 -12.85
C LEU A 97 17.61 2.23 -12.23
N LYS A 98 18.69 2.24 -13.01
CA LYS A 98 19.99 2.76 -12.56
C LYS A 98 19.95 4.25 -12.19
N GLY A 99 19.07 5.01 -12.83
CA GLY A 99 18.83 6.43 -12.58
C GLY A 99 17.82 6.74 -11.47
N MET A 100 17.19 5.72 -10.90
CA MET A 100 16.24 5.91 -9.80
C MET A 100 16.97 6.42 -8.54
N SER A 101 16.31 7.27 -7.76
CA SER A 101 16.85 7.77 -6.49
C SER A 101 17.03 6.63 -5.48
N ASP A 102 18.15 6.65 -4.77
CA ASP A 102 18.40 5.81 -3.61
C ASP A 102 18.02 6.50 -2.28
N PHE A 103 17.70 7.78 -2.33
CA PHE A 103 17.31 8.61 -1.18
C PHE A 103 15.78 8.78 -1.10
N TRP A 104 15.14 9.26 -2.18
CA TRP A 104 13.72 9.54 -2.19
C TRP A 104 12.91 8.26 -2.34
N PRO A 105 12.00 7.96 -1.41
CA PRO A 105 11.10 6.82 -1.55
C PRO A 105 10.08 7.06 -2.66
N ALA A 106 9.82 6.03 -3.45
CA ALA A 106 8.78 6.00 -4.45
C ALA A 106 7.54 5.30 -3.92
N PHE A 107 6.36 5.80 -4.30
CA PHE A 107 5.09 5.17 -3.93
C PHE A 107 4.89 3.83 -4.64
N ALA A 108 4.29 2.86 -3.94
CA ALA A 108 3.68 1.70 -4.58
C ALA A 108 2.28 2.07 -5.13
N PRO A 109 1.85 1.46 -6.27
CA PRO A 109 2.61 0.51 -7.07
C PRO A 109 3.74 1.16 -7.87
N ILE A 110 4.86 0.43 -8.01
CA ILE A 110 5.91 0.77 -8.94
C ILE A 110 5.85 -0.19 -10.12
N LEU A 111 6.07 0.31 -11.34
CA LEU A 111 6.05 -0.51 -12.55
C LEU A 111 7.45 -0.64 -13.11
N VAL A 112 7.91 -1.88 -13.28
CA VAL A 112 9.20 -2.20 -13.88
C VAL A 112 8.96 -2.82 -15.25
N GLY A 113 9.53 -2.21 -16.29
CA GLY A 113 9.57 -2.76 -17.64
C GLY A 113 10.81 -3.62 -17.83
N MET A 114 10.58 -4.87 -18.21
CA MET A 114 11.68 -5.80 -18.52
C MET A 114 12.11 -5.66 -19.99
N PRO A 115 13.38 -5.94 -20.34
CA PRO A 115 13.87 -5.82 -21.73
C PRO A 115 13.08 -6.68 -22.75
N ASN A 116 12.45 -7.76 -22.29
CA ASN A 116 11.62 -8.63 -23.12
C ASN A 116 10.17 -8.14 -23.29
N GLY A 117 9.83 -6.95 -22.78
CA GLY A 117 8.50 -6.35 -22.85
C GLY A 117 7.57 -6.70 -21.70
N ILE A 118 7.91 -7.68 -20.86
CA ILE A 118 7.12 -8.02 -19.67
C ILE A 118 7.10 -6.83 -18.71
N LYS A 119 5.96 -6.58 -18.10
CA LYS A 119 5.74 -5.57 -17.07
C LYS A 119 5.59 -6.24 -15.70
N VAL A 120 6.24 -5.67 -14.70
CA VAL A 120 6.19 -6.14 -13.31
C VAL A 120 5.74 -5.00 -12.42
N ALA A 121 4.55 -5.10 -11.85
CA ALA A 121 4.05 -4.14 -10.88
C ALA A 121 4.27 -4.67 -9.45
N ILE A 122 4.90 -3.87 -8.60
CA ILE A 122 5.16 -4.21 -7.20
C ILE A 122 4.31 -3.33 -6.31
N THR A 123 3.56 -3.96 -5.42
CA THR A 123 2.69 -3.28 -4.46
C THR A 123 2.50 -4.10 -3.20
N ASP A 124 1.73 -3.59 -2.27
CA ASP A 124 1.22 -4.33 -1.12
C ASP A 124 -0.30 -4.53 -1.21
N ALA A 125 -0.81 -5.44 -0.40
CA ALA A 125 -2.24 -5.67 -0.24
C ALA A 125 -2.54 -6.07 1.21
N ASP A 126 -3.81 -5.94 1.63
CA ASP A 126 -4.25 -6.22 3.00
C ASP A 126 -3.52 -5.38 4.05
N LEU A 127 -3.40 -4.09 3.78
CA LEU A 127 -2.66 -3.13 4.59
C LEU A 127 -3.49 -2.71 5.82
N ILE A 128 -3.41 -3.49 6.88
CA ILE A 128 -4.13 -3.27 8.14
C ILE A 128 -3.13 -3.03 9.27
N ASP A 129 -3.24 -1.88 9.95
CA ASP A 129 -2.39 -1.49 11.10
C ASP A 129 -0.89 -1.73 10.89
N TYR A 130 -0.40 -1.32 9.73
CA TYR A 130 0.99 -1.46 9.34
C TYR A 130 1.37 -0.39 8.31
N PRO A 131 2.60 0.13 8.28
CA PRO A 131 3.01 1.11 7.30
C PRO A 131 2.98 0.55 5.88
N GLY A 132 2.46 1.33 4.93
CA GLY A 132 2.54 1.04 3.50
C GLY A 132 3.97 1.00 3.01
N MET A 133 4.22 0.17 2.01
CA MET A 133 5.54 0.01 1.42
C MET A 133 5.82 1.11 0.40
N PHE A 134 6.86 1.87 0.65
CA PHE A 134 7.58 2.61 -0.37
C PHE A 134 8.69 1.74 -0.96
N LEU A 135 9.25 2.16 -2.06
CA LEU A 135 10.34 1.45 -2.72
C LEU A 135 11.50 2.41 -3.01
N LYS A 136 12.72 1.93 -2.73
CA LYS A 136 13.97 2.62 -3.04
C LYS A 136 14.87 1.73 -3.88
N LYS A 137 15.73 2.34 -4.66
CA LYS A 137 16.79 1.60 -5.35
C LYS A 137 17.90 1.22 -4.37
N THR A 138 18.37 -0.03 -4.45
CA THR A 138 19.54 -0.53 -3.71
C THR A 138 20.44 -1.34 -4.62
N GLY A 139 21.12 -0.66 -5.54
CA GLY A 139 21.90 -1.25 -6.62
C GLY A 139 21.20 -1.12 -7.98
N ASP A 140 21.85 -1.54 -9.03
CA ASP A 140 21.43 -1.25 -10.41
C ASP A 140 20.24 -2.09 -10.90
N THR A 141 19.97 -3.21 -10.23
CA THR A 141 18.91 -4.16 -10.62
C THR A 141 18.04 -4.57 -9.43
N ARG A 142 18.00 -3.75 -8.37
CA ARG A 142 17.29 -4.10 -7.13
C ARG A 142 16.48 -2.94 -6.59
N LEU A 143 15.25 -3.27 -6.17
CA LEU A 143 14.41 -2.41 -5.35
C LEU A 143 14.27 -3.00 -3.95
N THR A 144 14.20 -2.14 -2.95
CA THR A 144 14.00 -2.53 -1.55
C THR A 144 12.82 -1.77 -0.98
N GLY A 145 11.99 -2.48 -0.22
CA GLY A 145 10.92 -1.88 0.57
C GLY A 145 11.48 -0.89 1.60
N ASP A 146 10.85 0.26 1.69
CA ASP A 146 11.14 1.33 2.62
C ASP A 146 9.86 1.70 3.35
N PHE A 147 9.91 1.88 4.66
CA PHE A 147 8.72 1.99 5.49
C PHE A 147 8.84 3.17 6.44
N ALA A 148 7.77 3.95 6.54
CA ALA A 148 7.70 5.02 7.51
C ALA A 148 7.78 4.45 8.94
N PRO A 149 8.69 4.94 9.79
CA PRO A 149 8.72 4.56 11.20
C PRO A 149 7.45 4.97 11.92
N PHE A 150 7.10 4.23 12.97
CA PHE A 150 5.92 4.47 13.81
C PHE A 150 5.88 5.91 14.32
N VAL A 151 4.70 6.51 14.29
CA VAL A 151 4.50 7.90 14.78
C VAL A 151 4.30 7.87 16.29
N LYS A 152 5.25 8.42 17.04
CA LYS A 152 5.16 8.53 18.50
C LYS A 152 4.39 9.75 18.96
N LYS A 153 4.56 10.86 18.24
CA LYS A 153 3.95 12.12 18.62
C LYS A 153 3.47 12.87 17.39
N GLU A 154 2.23 13.30 17.47
CA GLU A 154 1.62 14.19 16.51
C GLU A 154 1.21 15.49 17.17
N VAL A 155 1.22 16.56 16.39
CA VAL A 155 0.68 17.85 16.77
C VAL A 155 -0.27 18.35 15.69
N GLN A 156 -1.35 18.96 16.10
CA GLN A 156 -2.25 19.60 15.18
C GLN A 156 -1.62 20.86 14.61
N GLY A 157 -1.68 21.04 13.29
CA GLY A 157 -1.03 22.16 12.62
C GLY A 157 -1.32 22.20 11.12
N GLY A 158 -0.39 22.72 10.34
CA GLY A 158 -0.49 22.83 8.90
C GLY A 158 -1.53 23.85 8.43
N HIS A 159 -2.03 23.68 7.20
CA HIS A 159 -2.98 24.58 6.60
C HIS A 159 -4.27 24.64 7.42
N ASN A 160 -4.67 25.83 7.84
CA ASN A 160 -5.82 26.08 8.73
C ASN A 160 -5.86 25.23 10.01
N ASN A 161 -4.72 24.71 10.46
CA ASN A 161 -4.63 23.85 11.62
C ASN A 161 -5.47 22.55 11.52
N LEU A 162 -5.58 22.00 10.30
CA LEU A 162 -6.41 20.82 10.00
C LEU A 162 -5.59 19.54 9.82
N GLN A 163 -4.26 19.61 9.90
CA GLN A 163 -3.39 18.49 9.67
C GLN A 163 -2.80 17.96 10.99
N ALA A 164 -2.69 16.64 11.09
CA ALA A 164 -1.83 16.00 12.07
C ALA A 164 -0.40 16.00 11.53
N LEU A 165 0.48 16.76 12.17
CA LEU A 165 1.88 16.83 11.80
C LEU A 165 2.69 15.91 12.70
N VAL A 166 3.49 15.07 12.09
CA VAL A 166 4.40 14.18 12.81
C VAL A 166 5.51 15.01 13.46
N GLU A 167 5.60 14.99 14.77
CA GLU A 167 6.64 15.66 15.55
C GLU A 167 7.77 14.71 15.91
N GLU A 168 7.44 13.45 16.24
CA GLU A 168 8.41 12.43 16.62
C GLU A 168 8.05 11.07 16.02
N ARG A 169 9.05 10.40 15.46
CA ARG A 169 8.97 9.01 15.02
C ARG A 169 9.76 8.09 15.93
N ALA A 170 9.32 6.84 16.00
CA ALA A 170 10.05 5.77 16.69
C ALA A 170 11.26 5.29 15.86
N ASP A 171 12.04 4.42 16.45
CA ASP A 171 13.09 3.65 15.82
C ASP A 171 12.63 2.24 15.36
N TYR A 172 11.30 2.03 15.31
CA TYR A 172 10.63 0.82 14.86
C TYR A 172 9.46 1.15 13.93
N LEU A 173 8.96 0.15 13.19
CA LEU A 173 7.93 0.35 12.15
C LEU A 173 6.51 0.33 12.70
N ALA A 174 6.22 -0.57 13.62
CA ALA A 174 4.87 -0.76 14.14
C ALA A 174 4.88 -1.36 15.56
N GLU A 175 3.87 -1.01 16.34
CA GLU A 175 3.46 -1.75 17.54
C GLU A 175 2.25 -2.62 17.20
N THR A 176 2.29 -3.89 17.56
CA THR A 176 1.27 -4.83 17.13
C THR A 176 1.09 -5.97 18.13
N THR A 177 0.08 -6.80 17.90
CA THR A 177 -0.11 -8.03 18.68
C THR A 177 0.89 -9.10 18.26
N GLY A 178 1.24 -9.97 19.19
CA GLY A 178 2.18 -11.07 18.92
C GLY A 178 1.65 -12.13 17.94
N LYS A 179 0.33 -12.15 17.69
CA LYS A 179 -0.30 -13.06 16.74
C LYS A 179 -1.09 -12.27 15.71
N ARG A 180 -0.56 -12.20 14.49
CA ARG A 180 -1.23 -11.51 13.37
C ARG A 180 -0.66 -11.92 12.03
N PHE A 181 -1.44 -11.64 10.97
CA PHE A 181 -0.93 -11.56 9.60
C PHE A 181 -0.40 -10.17 9.31
N TYR A 182 0.65 -10.11 8.51
CA TYR A 182 1.21 -8.87 7.95
C TYR A 182 0.71 -8.65 6.53
N PRO A 183 0.83 -7.45 5.98
CA PRO A 183 0.43 -7.20 4.59
C PRO A 183 1.12 -8.13 3.60
N TRP A 184 0.42 -8.42 2.51
CA TRP A 184 1.03 -9.10 1.39
C TRP A 184 1.97 -8.17 0.63
N ARG A 185 3.10 -8.72 0.20
CA ARG A 185 3.96 -8.11 -0.81
C ARG A 185 3.62 -8.80 -2.13
N ALA A 186 3.05 -8.01 -3.04
CA ALA A 186 2.48 -8.51 -4.28
C ALA A 186 3.31 -8.08 -5.48
N VAL A 187 3.56 -9.01 -6.39
CA VAL A 187 4.27 -8.82 -7.64
C VAL A 187 3.36 -9.30 -8.77
N ILE A 188 2.77 -8.35 -9.50
CA ILE A 188 1.90 -8.61 -10.64
C ILE A 188 2.77 -8.65 -11.90
N ILE A 189 2.58 -9.66 -12.74
CA ILE A 189 3.35 -9.88 -13.96
C ILE A 189 2.40 -9.85 -15.14
N ALA A 190 2.68 -9.03 -16.12
CA ALA A 190 1.85 -8.83 -17.30
C ALA A 190 2.68 -8.81 -18.58
N GLU A 191 2.16 -9.44 -19.64
CA GLU A 191 2.75 -9.39 -20.97
C GLU A 191 2.36 -8.10 -21.71
N GLU A 192 1.13 -7.62 -21.48
CA GLU A 192 0.61 -6.40 -22.08
C GLU A 192 0.05 -5.44 -21.02
N ASP A 193 0.03 -4.14 -21.30
CA ASP A 193 -0.48 -3.12 -20.38
C ASP A 193 -1.93 -3.34 -19.95
N LYS A 194 -2.77 -3.88 -20.84
CA LYS A 194 -4.16 -4.24 -20.54
C LYS A 194 -4.29 -5.29 -19.44
N ASP A 195 -3.29 -6.16 -19.29
CA ASP A 195 -3.32 -7.25 -18.31
C ASP A 195 -3.15 -6.70 -16.90
N LEU A 196 -2.37 -5.62 -16.73
CA LEU A 196 -2.29 -4.89 -15.47
C LEU A 196 -3.64 -4.33 -15.03
N LEU A 197 -4.42 -3.76 -15.97
CA LEU A 197 -5.76 -3.24 -15.68
C LEU A 197 -6.75 -4.35 -15.32
N ASN A 198 -6.54 -5.54 -15.86
CA ASN A 198 -7.41 -6.70 -15.64
C ASN A 198 -7.02 -7.54 -14.42
N SER A 199 -5.84 -7.33 -13.86
CA SER A 199 -5.43 -8.06 -12.65
C SER A 199 -6.35 -7.75 -11.48
N ASP A 200 -6.76 -8.80 -10.78
CA ASP A 200 -7.56 -8.75 -9.57
C ASP A 200 -6.74 -9.14 -8.33
N MET A 201 -5.44 -9.27 -8.48
CA MET A 201 -4.58 -9.87 -7.48
C MET A 201 -4.62 -9.14 -6.13
N VAL A 202 -4.57 -7.80 -6.13
CA VAL A 202 -4.68 -7.02 -4.89
C VAL A 202 -6.03 -7.25 -4.21
N TYR A 203 -7.11 -7.34 -4.99
CA TYR A 203 -8.46 -7.62 -4.48
C TYR A 203 -8.57 -9.02 -3.86
N LYS A 204 -7.99 -10.04 -4.52
CA LYS A 204 -7.95 -11.43 -4.03
C LYS A 204 -7.15 -11.60 -2.75
N LEU A 205 -6.09 -10.80 -2.58
CA LEU A 205 -5.22 -10.86 -1.42
C LEU A 205 -5.77 -10.09 -0.21
N ALA A 206 -6.69 -9.17 -0.42
CA ALA A 206 -7.27 -8.34 0.63
C ALA A 206 -8.24 -9.13 1.50
N THR A 207 -8.33 -8.74 2.76
CA THR A 207 -9.39 -9.23 3.66
C THR A 207 -10.75 -8.91 3.05
N PRO A 208 -11.69 -9.86 2.97
CA PRO A 208 -13.04 -9.61 2.46
C PRO A 208 -13.74 -8.49 3.20
N CYS A 209 -14.69 -7.83 2.52
CA CYS A 209 -15.53 -6.79 3.12
C CYS A 209 -16.14 -7.25 4.44
N GLN A 210 -16.00 -6.45 5.49
CA GLN A 210 -16.51 -6.72 6.82
C GLN A 210 -17.81 -5.98 7.13
N VAL A 211 -18.38 -5.29 6.15
CA VAL A 211 -19.65 -4.58 6.28
C VAL A 211 -20.80 -5.57 6.04
N ASP A 212 -21.65 -5.77 7.05
CA ASP A 212 -22.74 -6.76 7.01
C ASP A 212 -23.78 -6.45 5.93
N ASP A 213 -24.19 -5.19 5.80
CA ASP A 213 -25.14 -4.74 4.79
C ASP A 213 -24.48 -3.75 3.83
N VAL A 214 -24.19 -4.20 2.62
CA VAL A 214 -23.63 -3.39 1.52
C VAL A 214 -24.69 -2.96 0.51
N SER A 215 -25.99 -3.22 0.76
CA SER A 215 -27.08 -2.95 -0.20
C SER A 215 -27.29 -1.47 -0.49
N TRP A 216 -26.84 -0.60 0.41
CA TRP A 216 -26.86 0.86 0.25
C TRP A 216 -25.80 1.39 -0.73
N ILE A 217 -24.76 0.62 -1.00
CA ILE A 217 -23.73 1.00 -1.97
C ILE A 217 -24.29 0.79 -3.38
N LYS A 218 -24.51 1.87 -4.10
CA LYS A 218 -25.07 1.86 -5.46
C LYS A 218 -24.09 2.44 -6.46
N PRO A 219 -23.84 1.76 -7.59
CA PRO A 219 -23.08 2.34 -8.70
C PRO A 219 -23.69 3.65 -9.17
N GLY A 220 -22.88 4.63 -9.48
CA GLY A 220 -23.32 5.93 -9.97
C GLY A 220 -23.73 6.92 -8.88
N LYS A 221 -23.74 6.55 -7.59
CA LYS A 221 -23.77 7.56 -6.54
C LYS A 221 -22.48 8.33 -6.49
N LEU A 222 -22.57 9.64 -6.59
CA LEU A 222 -21.45 10.55 -6.47
C LEU A 222 -21.43 11.13 -5.06
N ALA A 223 -20.35 10.92 -4.34
CA ALA A 223 -19.99 11.73 -3.18
C ALA A 223 -18.94 12.73 -3.63
N TRP A 224 -19.20 14.00 -3.39
CA TRP A 224 -18.27 15.06 -3.72
C TRP A 224 -18.00 15.91 -2.49
N ASP A 225 -16.73 16.02 -2.16
CA ASP A 225 -16.25 16.94 -1.14
C ASP A 225 -15.33 17.96 -1.83
N TYR A 226 -15.69 19.22 -1.70
CA TYR A 226 -14.91 20.33 -2.22
C TYR A 226 -14.51 21.23 -1.06
N TRP A 227 -13.31 21.09 -0.61
CA TRP A 227 -12.77 21.79 0.56
C TRP A 227 -12.93 23.33 0.51
N CYS A 228 -12.96 23.95 -0.65
CA CYS A 228 -13.22 25.37 -0.80
C CYS A 228 -14.66 25.76 -0.43
N ALA A 229 -15.63 24.84 -0.51
CA ALA A 229 -17.01 25.09 -0.19
C ALA A 229 -17.25 25.37 1.30
N TRP A 230 -16.34 24.95 2.16
CA TRP A 230 -16.41 25.20 3.59
C TRP A 230 -16.52 26.68 3.91
N ASN A 231 -15.71 27.50 3.24
CA ASN A 231 -15.76 28.95 3.39
C ASN A 231 -17.02 29.57 2.83
N ILE A 232 -17.64 28.95 1.83
CA ILE A 232 -18.88 29.43 1.17
C ILE A 232 -20.09 29.15 2.07
N TYR A 233 -20.15 27.97 2.66
CA TYR A 233 -21.30 27.52 3.45
C TYR A 233 -21.16 27.76 4.96
N GLY A 234 -20.04 28.32 5.41
CA GLY A 234 -19.80 28.61 6.82
C GLY A 234 -19.64 27.37 7.71
N VAL A 235 -19.27 26.25 7.12
CA VAL A 235 -19.05 25.00 7.86
C VAL A 235 -17.72 25.08 8.60
N ASP A 236 -17.73 24.86 9.93
CA ASP A 236 -16.53 24.78 10.73
C ASP A 236 -15.96 23.36 10.73
N PHE A 237 -15.05 23.07 9.84
CA PHE A 237 -14.39 21.76 9.75
C PHE A 237 -13.50 21.41 10.94
N ARG A 238 -13.12 22.40 11.74
CA ARG A 238 -12.39 22.16 13.00
C ARG A 238 -13.28 21.52 14.06
N ALA A 239 -14.59 21.65 13.93
CA ALA A 239 -15.54 20.92 14.77
C ALA A 239 -15.60 19.42 14.48
N GLY A 240 -14.89 18.93 13.47
CA GLY A 240 -14.85 17.55 13.06
C GLY A 240 -15.95 17.12 12.11
N VAL A 241 -15.90 15.87 11.69
CA VAL A 241 -16.91 15.26 10.83
C VAL A 241 -18.11 14.87 11.70
N ASN A 242 -19.22 15.54 11.51
CA ASN A 242 -20.47 15.29 12.24
C ASN A 242 -21.70 15.51 11.36
N THR A 243 -22.90 15.25 11.88
CA THR A 243 -24.14 15.37 11.11
C THR A 243 -24.40 16.76 10.55
N GLU A 244 -23.91 17.81 11.19
CA GLU A 244 -24.08 19.18 10.70
C GLU A 244 -23.17 19.47 9.51
N THR A 245 -21.96 18.92 9.47
CA THR A 245 -21.04 19.06 8.34
C THR A 245 -21.49 18.24 7.11
N TYR A 246 -22.34 17.23 7.29
CA TYR A 246 -22.89 16.43 6.18
C TYR A 246 -24.16 16.99 5.54
N LYS A 247 -24.74 18.03 6.09
CA LYS A 247 -25.97 18.65 5.54
C LYS A 247 -25.69 19.56 4.32
N TYR A 248 -24.44 19.86 4.07
CA TYR A 248 -23.97 20.71 3.00
C TYR A 248 -23.12 19.91 2.05
#